data_c241cd3e2f47c726318be6fe7c694baa
#
_entry.id   c241cd3e2f47c726318be6fe7c694baa
#
_cell.length_a   1.000
_cell.length_b   1.000
_cell.length_c   1.000
_cell.angle_alpha   90.00
_cell.angle_beta   90.00
_cell.angle_gamma   90.00
#
_symmetry.space_group_name_H-M   'P 1'
#
loop_
_entity.id
_entity.type
_entity.pdbx_description
1 polymer ?
#
loop_
_entity_poly.entity_id
_entity_poly.type
_entity_poly.pdbx_seq_one_letter_code
_entity_poly.pdbx_strand_id
1 'polypeptide(L)'
;DKFFYPELSALAEVNAMEARSMNRNPTPWNNVNLTALRIGSLNCAGLQAHYADLKVDYSLLKADIIHLSETSLTGLGDCQYPLPGFDVDHCVVGNGKGVSTYYNAKIAEQKVCLQLIKGDNFQISKVTLPRVDSINVYRSSNASIPGTLEALKKLIDEEKPTLVSGDFNLCYKRNPSNTLTARLLHDGFTQLVEDATQIQGGLIDHLYWRDCLEPIFEVPVVERTSSYYSDHDTLLVTLAEKSIS
;
A
#
# COMPACT_ATOMS: atom_id res chain seq x y z
N ASP A 1 -21.50 16.06 -38.27
CA ASP A 1 -21.12 16.71 -37.03
C ASP A 1 -20.29 15.72 -36.21
N LYS A 2 -18.95 15.92 -36.26
CA LYS A 2 -17.98 15.14 -35.50
C LYS A 2 -17.88 15.73 -34.11
N PHE A 3 -18.39 15.05 -33.11
CA PHE A 3 -18.04 15.35 -31.71
C PHE A 3 -16.61 14.92 -31.48
N PHE A 4 -15.70 15.89 -31.49
CA PHE A 4 -14.34 15.78 -30.96
C PHE A 4 -14.46 15.80 -29.44
N TYR A 5 -14.05 14.72 -28.78
CA TYR A 5 -13.73 14.74 -27.36
C TYR A 5 -12.26 15.12 -27.25
N PRO A 6 -11.92 16.34 -26.80
CA PRO A 6 -10.58 16.64 -26.39
C PRO A 6 -10.39 16.10 -24.98
N GLU A 7 -9.18 15.55 -24.74
CA GLU A 7 -8.60 15.34 -23.41
C GLU A 7 -8.94 14.04 -22.65
N LEU A 8 -8.56 12.94 -23.25
CA LEU A 8 -8.08 11.78 -22.50
C LEU A 8 -6.54 11.79 -22.47
N SER A 9 -5.94 12.91 -22.12
CA SER A 9 -4.48 13.06 -22.07
C SER A 9 -3.96 13.49 -20.69
N ALA A 10 -4.47 12.88 -19.62
CA ALA A 10 -3.74 12.75 -18.37
C ALA A 10 -3.55 11.25 -18.10
N LEU A 11 -2.90 10.58 -19.02
CA LEU A 11 -2.36 9.25 -18.79
C LEU A 11 -1.39 9.39 -17.61
N ALA A 12 -1.71 8.71 -16.50
CA ALA A 12 -0.77 8.47 -15.44
C ALA A 12 0.58 8.09 -16.06
N GLU A 13 1.59 8.95 -15.92
CA GLU A 13 2.94 8.60 -16.32
C GLU A 13 3.34 7.41 -15.45
N VAL A 14 3.40 6.26 -16.07
CA VAL A 14 4.02 5.08 -15.49
C VAL A 14 5.50 5.35 -15.53
N ASN A 15 6.02 6.03 -14.53
CA ASN A 15 7.44 6.06 -14.30
C ASN A 15 7.82 4.67 -13.77
N ALA A 16 8.03 3.73 -14.70
CA ALA A 16 8.88 2.59 -14.42
C ALA A 16 10.25 3.20 -14.10
N MET A 17 10.56 3.44 -12.83
CA MET A 17 11.96 3.53 -12.44
C MET A 17 12.55 2.22 -12.91
N GLU A 18 13.50 2.31 -13.86
CA GLU A 18 14.26 1.17 -14.32
C GLU A 18 14.65 0.36 -13.11
N ALA A 19 14.19 -0.88 -13.07
CA ALA A 19 14.62 -1.83 -12.08
C ALA A 19 16.15 -1.72 -12.05
N ARG A 20 16.72 -1.22 -10.96
CA ARG A 20 18.14 -1.39 -10.72
C ARG A 20 18.33 -2.90 -10.61
N SER A 21 18.50 -3.50 -11.78
CA SER A 21 18.90 -4.88 -11.97
C SER A 21 20.27 -5.00 -11.32
N MET A 22 20.30 -5.25 -10.03
CA MET A 22 21.40 -5.97 -9.46
C MET A 22 21.28 -7.38 -10.02
N ASN A 23 22.12 -7.68 -10.98
CA ASN A 23 22.40 -9.00 -11.50
C ASN A 23 22.94 -9.87 -10.36
N ARG A 24 22.08 -10.30 -9.46
CA ARG A 24 22.34 -11.34 -8.47
C ARG A 24 21.58 -12.57 -8.94
N ASN A 25 22.32 -13.61 -9.28
CA ASN A 25 21.73 -14.92 -9.51
C ASN A 25 20.71 -15.21 -8.41
N PRO A 26 19.45 -15.57 -8.75
CA PRO A 26 18.48 -15.92 -7.74
C PRO A 26 19.01 -17.13 -6.96
N THR A 27 19.34 -16.91 -5.70
CA THR A 27 19.57 -18.03 -4.78
C THR A 27 18.29 -18.83 -4.67
N PRO A 28 18.37 -20.17 -4.67
CA PRO A 28 17.17 -20.99 -4.56
C PRO A 28 16.42 -20.67 -3.27
N TRP A 29 15.13 -20.48 -3.39
CA TRP A 29 14.12 -20.03 -2.41
C TRP A 29 14.03 -20.82 -1.10
N ASN A 30 14.87 -21.81 -0.89
CA ASN A 30 14.66 -22.87 0.10
C ASN A 30 15.04 -22.52 1.54
N ASN A 31 15.49 -21.31 1.87
CA ASN A 31 16.06 -21.08 3.21
C ASN A 31 15.65 -19.80 3.95
N VAL A 32 14.64 -19.03 3.53
CA VAL A 32 14.09 -17.98 4.40
C VAL A 32 12.67 -18.37 4.79
N ASN A 33 12.56 -19.02 5.94
CA ASN A 33 11.30 -19.34 6.60
C ASN A 33 10.66 -18.04 7.09
N LEU A 34 10.00 -17.28 6.19
CA LEU A 34 9.06 -16.24 6.59
C LEU A 34 7.79 -16.96 7.04
N THR A 35 7.76 -17.42 8.28
CA THR A 35 6.55 -18.03 8.87
C THR A 35 5.39 -17.06 8.91
N ALA A 36 5.66 -15.75 8.85
CA ALA A 36 4.66 -14.71 8.75
C ALA A 36 5.26 -13.43 8.14
N LEU A 37 4.50 -12.73 7.31
CA LEU A 37 4.79 -11.40 6.77
C LEU A 37 3.86 -10.38 7.46
N ARG A 38 4.43 -9.31 8.02
CA ARG A 38 3.69 -8.26 8.68
C ARG A 38 3.72 -6.98 7.86
N ILE A 39 2.56 -6.43 7.57
CA ILE A 39 2.41 -5.21 6.76
C ILE A 39 1.66 -4.18 7.58
N GLY A 40 2.32 -3.06 7.89
CA GLY A 40 1.73 -1.91 8.57
C GLY A 40 1.20 -0.89 7.57
N SER A 41 0.09 -0.23 7.87
CA SER A 41 -0.48 0.85 7.06
C SER A 41 -0.94 2.00 7.96
N LEU A 42 -0.56 3.24 7.61
CA LEU A 42 -0.92 4.45 8.35
C LEU A 42 -0.97 5.67 7.43
N ASN A 43 -2.04 6.45 7.50
CA ASN A 43 -1.99 7.85 7.06
C ASN A 43 -1.25 8.65 8.14
N CYS A 44 -0.03 9.11 7.83
CA CYS A 44 0.85 9.74 8.81
C CYS A 44 0.67 11.26 8.95
N ALA A 45 -0.30 11.85 8.23
CA ALA A 45 -0.61 13.29 8.29
C ALA A 45 0.63 14.21 8.14
N GLY A 46 1.62 13.79 7.35
CA GLY A 46 2.87 14.52 7.12
C GLY A 46 4.09 13.88 7.76
N LEU A 47 4.88 13.19 6.94
CA LEU A 47 6.05 12.42 7.37
C LEU A 47 7.08 13.30 8.10
N GLN A 48 7.36 14.50 7.59
CA GLN A 48 8.32 15.41 8.21
C GLN A 48 7.89 15.83 9.63
N ALA A 49 6.60 16.14 9.82
CA ALA A 49 6.08 16.59 11.09
C ALA A 49 6.15 15.48 12.16
N HIS A 50 5.89 14.24 11.76
CA HIS A 50 5.75 13.10 12.67
C HIS A 50 6.91 12.09 12.60
N TYR A 51 8.03 12.49 11.97
CA TYR A 51 9.17 11.59 11.83
C TYR A 51 9.77 11.12 13.16
N ALA A 52 9.79 12.00 14.18
CA ALA A 52 10.28 11.65 15.50
C ALA A 52 9.39 10.60 16.18
N ASP A 53 8.08 10.72 15.99
CA ASP A 53 7.07 9.80 16.52
C ASP A 53 7.16 8.44 15.83
N LEU A 54 7.27 8.43 14.51
CA LEU A 54 7.43 7.21 13.71
C LEU A 54 8.62 6.37 14.13
N LYS A 55 9.74 6.98 14.51
CA LYS A 55 10.95 6.27 14.97
C LYS A 55 10.76 5.49 16.27
N VAL A 56 9.73 5.76 17.02
CA VAL A 56 9.42 5.12 18.30
C VAL A 56 8.06 4.42 18.32
N ASP A 57 7.36 4.39 17.20
CA ASP A 57 6.06 3.73 17.09
C ASP A 57 6.25 2.21 16.96
N TYR A 58 6.26 1.52 18.10
CA TYR A 58 6.39 0.06 18.13
C TYR A 58 5.25 -0.69 17.43
N SER A 59 4.06 -0.11 17.34
CA SER A 59 2.94 -0.74 16.65
C SER A 59 3.23 -0.88 15.16
N LEU A 60 3.94 0.08 14.60
CA LEU A 60 4.33 0.14 13.21
C LEU A 60 5.70 -0.53 12.94
N LEU A 61 6.69 -0.30 13.82
CA LEU A 61 8.07 -0.81 13.62
C LEU A 61 8.20 -2.34 13.74
N LYS A 62 7.18 -3.05 14.24
CA LYS A 62 7.15 -4.53 14.23
C LYS A 62 6.77 -5.10 12.86
N ALA A 63 6.40 -4.25 11.89
CA ALA A 63 6.11 -4.67 10.53
C ALA A 63 7.37 -4.98 9.73
N ASP A 64 7.23 -5.80 8.71
CA ASP A 64 8.27 -6.07 7.71
C ASP A 64 8.19 -5.07 6.56
N ILE A 65 6.98 -4.62 6.24
CA ILE A 65 6.68 -3.54 5.27
C ILE A 65 5.81 -2.50 5.98
N ILE A 66 6.12 -1.21 5.80
CA ILE A 66 5.31 -0.11 6.32
C ILE A 66 4.86 0.74 5.14
N HIS A 67 3.56 0.84 4.95
CA HIS A 67 2.91 1.71 3.99
C HIS A 67 2.43 2.99 4.66
N LEU A 68 3.01 4.12 4.27
CA LEU A 68 2.56 5.44 4.72
C LEU A 68 1.84 6.17 3.60
N SER A 69 0.76 6.83 3.94
CA SER A 69 0.05 7.78 3.08
C SER A 69 0.06 9.19 3.68
N GLU A 70 -0.29 10.18 2.87
CA GLU A 70 -0.18 11.61 3.21
C GLU A 70 1.20 12.03 3.73
N THR A 71 2.26 11.54 3.10
CA THR A 71 3.64 11.86 3.54
C THR A 71 4.00 13.33 3.36
N SER A 72 3.30 14.05 2.50
CA SER A 72 3.43 15.50 2.26
C SER A 72 4.86 15.95 1.92
N LEU A 73 5.67 15.08 1.32
CA LEU A 73 7.02 15.40 0.90
C LEU A 73 6.99 16.28 -0.37
N THR A 74 7.74 17.38 -0.37
CA THR A 74 7.77 18.36 -1.46
C THR A 74 9.04 18.31 -2.32
N GLY A 75 10.05 17.60 -1.86
CA GLY A 75 11.30 17.39 -2.58
C GLY A 75 12.10 16.30 -1.87
N LEU A 76 12.96 15.64 -2.62
CA LEU A 76 13.84 14.61 -2.07
C LEU A 76 15.30 14.98 -2.32
N GLY A 77 16.06 15.11 -1.21
CA GLY A 77 17.41 14.61 -1.22
C GLY A 77 17.35 13.08 -1.02
N ASP A 78 18.25 12.35 -1.65
CA ASP A 78 18.34 10.91 -1.47
C ASP A 78 18.39 10.55 0.02
N CYS A 79 17.60 9.57 0.44
CA CYS A 79 17.58 9.02 1.81
C CYS A 79 17.02 9.93 2.92
N GLN A 80 16.05 10.80 2.66
CA GLN A 80 15.38 11.52 3.73
C GLN A 80 14.47 10.60 4.55
N TYR A 81 14.40 10.86 5.87
CA TYR A 81 13.53 10.17 6.82
C TYR A 81 13.76 8.64 6.95
N PRO A 82 15.02 8.16 7.11
CA PRO A 82 15.30 6.76 7.28
C PRO A 82 14.76 6.24 8.63
N LEU A 83 14.11 5.08 8.63
CA LEU A 83 13.80 4.35 9.85
C LEU A 83 14.89 3.31 10.13
N PRO A 84 15.36 3.15 11.39
CA PRO A 84 16.39 2.18 11.72
C PRO A 84 16.00 0.76 11.30
N GLY A 85 16.82 0.11 10.50
CA GLY A 85 16.58 -1.24 9.99
C GLY A 85 15.65 -1.35 8.78
N PHE A 86 15.25 -0.22 8.19
CA PHE A 86 14.41 -0.18 7.01
C PHE A 86 15.10 0.60 5.88
N ASP A 87 14.92 0.10 4.67
CA ASP A 87 15.07 0.88 3.45
C ASP A 87 13.74 1.57 3.14
N VAL A 88 13.76 2.61 2.29
CA VAL A 88 12.55 3.34 1.95
C VAL A 88 12.52 3.77 0.48
N ASP A 89 11.32 3.70 -0.10
CA ASP A 89 11.00 4.31 -1.39
C ASP A 89 9.88 5.33 -1.20
N HIS A 90 10.11 6.57 -1.66
CA HIS A 90 9.13 7.65 -1.56
C HIS A 90 8.52 7.96 -2.92
N CYS A 91 7.21 8.07 -2.97
CA CYS A 91 6.48 8.63 -4.10
C CYS A 91 6.11 10.08 -3.81
N VAL A 92 6.97 11.01 -4.22
CA VAL A 92 6.76 12.44 -4.00
C VAL A 92 5.84 13.02 -5.05
N VAL A 93 4.89 13.85 -4.62
CA VAL A 93 3.95 14.57 -5.48
C VAL A 93 3.99 16.05 -5.13
N GLY A 94 4.12 16.91 -6.13
CA GLY A 94 4.33 18.35 -5.96
C GLY A 94 3.21 19.11 -5.23
N ASN A 95 2.09 18.49 -4.94
CA ASN A 95 0.96 19.05 -4.19
C ASN A 95 1.00 18.71 -2.68
N GLY A 96 2.12 18.20 -2.19
CA GLY A 96 2.31 17.87 -0.77
C GLY A 96 1.67 16.56 -0.31
N LYS A 97 0.99 15.84 -1.19
CA LYS A 97 0.51 14.48 -0.91
C LYS A 97 1.56 13.46 -1.33
N GLY A 98 1.41 12.21 -0.97
CA GLY A 98 2.37 11.18 -1.38
C GLY A 98 2.21 9.92 -0.57
N VAL A 99 2.90 8.87 -1.02
CA VAL A 99 3.05 7.62 -0.30
C VAL A 99 4.51 7.29 -0.10
N SER A 100 4.82 6.60 0.98
CA SER A 100 6.15 6.04 1.24
C SER A 100 6.02 4.59 1.65
N THR A 101 6.95 3.77 1.19
CA THR A 101 7.00 2.36 1.55
C THR A 101 8.37 2.08 2.16
N TYR A 102 8.37 1.71 3.44
CA TYR A 102 9.53 1.21 4.15
C TYR A 102 9.49 -0.32 4.14
N TYR A 103 10.65 -0.94 4.09
CA TYR A 103 10.78 -2.38 4.13
C TYR A 103 12.08 -2.78 4.84
N ASN A 104 12.01 -3.77 5.71
CA ASN A 104 13.16 -4.22 6.47
C ASN A 104 14.16 -4.97 5.56
N ALA A 105 15.37 -5.25 6.10
CA ALA A 105 16.44 -5.89 5.34
C ALA A 105 16.03 -7.23 4.72
N LYS A 106 15.20 -8.03 5.40
CA LYS A 106 14.72 -9.33 4.88
C LYS A 106 13.86 -9.15 3.65
N ILE A 107 13.01 -8.11 3.64
CA ILE A 107 12.17 -7.77 2.50
C ILE A 107 13.01 -7.15 1.38
N ALA A 108 13.99 -6.30 1.71
CA ALA A 108 14.89 -5.70 0.73
C ALA A 108 15.62 -6.76 -0.11
N GLU A 109 16.02 -7.87 0.51
CA GLU A 109 16.66 -8.99 -0.19
C GLU A 109 15.72 -9.79 -1.09
N GLN A 110 14.42 -9.77 -0.81
CA GLN A 110 13.38 -10.54 -1.50
C GLN A 110 12.57 -9.70 -2.49
N LYS A 111 12.60 -8.38 -2.36
CA LYS A 111 11.84 -7.46 -3.22
C LYS A 111 12.22 -7.64 -4.68
N VAL A 112 11.27 -8.12 -5.49
CA VAL A 112 11.46 -8.31 -6.93
C VAL A 112 11.43 -6.96 -7.65
N CYS A 113 10.43 -6.13 -7.34
CA CYS A 113 10.34 -4.77 -7.88
C CYS A 113 9.47 -3.86 -7.00
N LEU A 114 9.66 -2.56 -7.18
CA LEU A 114 8.74 -1.52 -6.74
C LEU A 114 8.15 -0.82 -7.96
N GLN A 115 6.83 -0.67 -7.99
CA GLN A 115 6.12 0.08 -9.02
C GLN A 115 5.40 1.27 -8.37
N LEU A 116 5.41 2.41 -9.04
CA LEU A 116 4.75 3.64 -8.59
C LEU A 116 3.83 4.15 -9.67
N ILE A 117 2.59 4.48 -9.32
CA ILE A 117 1.64 5.19 -10.19
C ILE A 117 1.23 6.49 -9.51
N LYS A 118 1.34 7.59 -10.25
CA LYS A 118 0.83 8.91 -9.86
C LYS A 118 -0.33 9.27 -10.76
N GLY A 119 -1.47 9.56 -10.17
CA GLY A 119 -2.61 10.11 -10.88
C GLY A 119 -3.06 11.43 -10.28
N ASP A 120 -4.10 12.03 -10.85
CA ASP A 120 -4.70 13.23 -10.31
C ASP A 120 -5.33 12.93 -8.94
N ASN A 121 -4.69 13.44 -7.88
CA ASN A 121 -5.13 13.30 -6.51
C ASN A 121 -5.14 11.85 -5.95
N PHE A 122 -4.38 10.93 -6.53
CA PHE A 122 -4.09 9.62 -5.95
C PHE A 122 -2.66 9.19 -6.24
N GLN A 123 -2.11 8.36 -5.37
CA GLN A 123 -0.81 7.71 -5.55
C GLN A 123 -0.91 6.26 -5.11
N ILE A 124 -0.23 5.39 -5.83
CA ILE A 124 -0.21 3.97 -5.55
C ILE A 124 1.23 3.49 -5.65
N SER A 125 1.69 2.73 -4.66
CA SER A 125 2.95 1.99 -4.73
C SER A 125 2.68 0.50 -4.56
N LYS A 126 3.42 -0.33 -5.28
CA LYS A 126 3.35 -1.79 -5.20
C LYS A 126 4.73 -2.36 -4.94
N VAL A 127 4.86 -3.13 -3.89
CA VAL A 127 6.00 -4.02 -3.64
C VAL A 127 5.64 -5.41 -4.12
N THR A 128 6.42 -5.92 -5.07
CA THR A 128 6.30 -7.30 -5.54
C THR A 128 7.29 -8.16 -4.77
N LEU A 129 6.77 -9.09 -4.00
CA LEU A 129 7.51 -10.19 -3.38
C LEU A 129 7.23 -11.47 -4.18
N PRO A 130 8.01 -12.51 -4.03
CA PRO A 130 7.83 -13.72 -4.79
C PRO A 130 6.47 -14.41 -4.64
N ARG A 131 5.90 -14.40 -3.43
CA ARG A 131 4.67 -15.14 -3.12
C ARG A 131 3.46 -14.24 -2.92
N VAL A 132 3.64 -12.93 -2.77
CA VAL A 132 2.56 -11.98 -2.49
C VAL A 132 2.92 -10.60 -3.01
N ASP A 133 1.92 -9.87 -3.46
CA ASP A 133 2.03 -8.45 -3.78
C ASP A 133 1.42 -7.61 -2.66
N SER A 134 2.10 -6.51 -2.32
CA SER A 134 1.62 -5.53 -1.34
C SER A 134 1.48 -4.17 -2.00
N ILE A 135 0.27 -3.63 -2.00
CA ILE A 135 -0.09 -2.36 -2.67
C ILE A 135 -0.51 -1.33 -1.63
N ASN A 136 0.14 -0.18 -1.65
CA ASN A 136 -0.23 0.99 -0.85
C ASN A 136 -0.99 1.99 -1.70
N VAL A 137 -2.15 2.45 -1.23
CA VAL A 137 -3.00 3.42 -1.93
C VAL A 137 -3.18 4.66 -1.07
N TYR A 138 -2.93 5.81 -1.65
CA TYR A 138 -3.49 7.07 -1.19
C TYR A 138 -4.44 7.63 -2.25
N ARG A 139 -5.64 7.91 -1.86
CA ARG A 139 -6.64 8.56 -2.71
C ARG A 139 -7.26 9.74 -1.98
N SER A 140 -7.10 10.96 -2.47
CA SER A 140 -7.79 12.10 -1.87
C SER A 140 -9.31 12.04 -2.17
N SER A 141 -10.11 12.74 -1.37
CA SER A 141 -11.58 12.70 -1.48
C SER A 141 -12.12 13.13 -2.84
N ASN A 142 -11.39 14.00 -3.55
CA ASN A 142 -11.76 14.51 -4.88
C ASN A 142 -11.13 13.74 -6.05
N ALA A 143 -10.37 12.67 -5.78
CA ALA A 143 -9.78 11.85 -6.83
C ALA A 143 -10.84 11.05 -7.60
N SER A 144 -10.59 10.85 -8.88
CA SER A 144 -11.45 10.03 -9.75
C SER A 144 -11.47 8.58 -9.29
N ILE A 145 -12.64 8.06 -8.95
CA ILE A 145 -12.82 6.63 -8.62
C ILE A 145 -12.47 5.74 -9.83
N PRO A 146 -12.99 6.01 -11.07
CA PRO A 146 -12.59 5.23 -12.23
C PRO A 146 -11.09 5.27 -12.52
N GLY A 147 -10.45 6.45 -12.39
CA GLY A 147 -9.00 6.59 -12.58
C GLY A 147 -8.17 5.79 -11.57
N THR A 148 -8.55 5.85 -10.30
CA THR A 148 -7.90 5.05 -9.25
C THR A 148 -8.06 3.55 -9.51
N LEU A 149 -9.26 3.12 -9.90
CA LEU A 149 -9.54 1.72 -10.20
C LEU A 149 -8.77 1.20 -11.41
N GLU A 150 -8.68 2.01 -12.47
CA GLU A 150 -7.88 1.66 -13.66
C GLU A 150 -6.38 1.51 -13.31
N ALA A 151 -5.86 2.40 -12.46
CA ALA A 151 -4.49 2.32 -11.99
C ALA A 151 -4.24 1.07 -11.15
N LEU A 152 -5.17 0.74 -10.23
CA LEU A 152 -5.08 -0.49 -9.43
C LEU A 152 -5.08 -1.75 -10.31
N LYS A 153 -5.96 -1.81 -11.32
CA LYS A 153 -6.02 -2.95 -12.25
C LYS A 153 -4.72 -3.20 -13.00
N LYS A 154 -3.95 -2.16 -13.31
CA LYS A 154 -2.64 -2.30 -13.97
C LYS A 154 -1.58 -2.92 -13.05
N LEU A 155 -1.78 -2.83 -11.73
CA LEU A 155 -0.83 -3.34 -10.73
C LEU A 155 -1.22 -4.70 -10.18
N ILE A 156 -2.50 -5.05 -10.19
CA ILE A 156 -2.99 -6.31 -9.63
C ILE A 156 -2.70 -7.45 -10.62
N ASP A 157 -1.92 -8.42 -10.15
CA ASP A 157 -1.73 -9.70 -10.83
C ASP A 157 -2.85 -10.66 -10.38
N GLU A 158 -3.66 -11.14 -11.33
CA GLU A 158 -4.84 -11.96 -11.02
C GLU A 158 -4.48 -13.34 -10.44
N GLU A 159 -3.30 -13.83 -10.73
CA GLU A 159 -2.84 -15.15 -10.29
C GLU A 159 -2.10 -15.11 -8.95
N LYS A 160 -1.86 -13.92 -8.40
CA LYS A 160 -1.01 -13.75 -7.23
C LYS A 160 -1.78 -13.25 -6.01
N PRO A 161 -1.53 -13.81 -4.81
CA PRO A 161 -2.03 -13.25 -3.57
C PRO A 161 -1.68 -11.77 -3.46
N THR A 162 -2.65 -10.94 -3.13
CA THR A 162 -2.44 -9.48 -3.12
C THR A 162 -3.13 -8.84 -1.93
N LEU A 163 -2.36 -8.05 -1.17
CA LEU A 163 -2.89 -7.13 -0.16
C LEU A 163 -2.92 -5.72 -0.74
N VAL A 164 -4.06 -5.07 -0.71
CA VAL A 164 -4.23 -3.64 -1.03
C VAL A 164 -4.59 -2.92 0.25
N SER A 165 -3.77 -1.96 0.66
CA SER A 165 -3.94 -1.18 1.90
C SER A 165 -3.84 0.31 1.63
N GLY A 166 -4.32 1.13 2.56
CA GLY A 166 -4.09 2.57 2.57
C GLY A 166 -5.35 3.40 2.77
N ASP A 167 -5.19 4.71 2.64
CA ASP A 167 -6.27 5.69 2.79
C ASP A 167 -6.98 5.92 1.45
N PHE A 168 -8.22 5.42 1.39
CA PHE A 168 -9.07 5.57 0.21
C PHE A 168 -9.93 6.84 0.25
N ASN A 169 -10.04 7.52 1.40
CA ASN A 169 -10.95 8.63 1.60
C ASN A 169 -12.39 8.33 1.13
N LEU A 170 -12.80 7.08 1.25
CA LEU A 170 -14.14 6.57 0.97
C LEU A 170 -14.62 5.82 2.19
N CYS A 171 -15.60 6.35 2.90
CA CYS A 171 -16.09 5.67 4.09
C CYS A 171 -16.86 4.40 3.71
N TYR A 172 -16.27 3.24 3.99
CA TYR A 172 -16.86 1.93 3.70
C TYR A 172 -18.21 1.75 4.41
N LYS A 173 -18.33 2.19 5.66
CA LYS A 173 -19.59 2.08 6.43
C LYS A 173 -20.73 2.94 5.84
N ARG A 174 -20.42 4.12 5.30
CA ARG A 174 -21.43 5.02 4.73
C ARG A 174 -21.82 4.65 3.29
N ASN A 175 -20.88 4.09 2.54
CA ASN A 175 -21.09 3.72 1.14
C ASN A 175 -20.34 2.46 0.78
N PRO A 176 -20.76 1.28 1.27
CA PRO A 176 -20.09 0.00 1.03
C PRO A 176 -20.19 -0.45 -0.43
N SER A 177 -21.15 0.10 -1.17
CA SER A 177 -21.38 -0.22 -2.58
C SER A 177 -20.81 0.81 -3.56
N ASN A 178 -19.92 1.71 -3.11
CA ASN A 178 -19.24 2.59 -4.07
C ASN A 178 -18.50 1.76 -5.13
N THR A 179 -18.36 2.32 -6.33
CA THR A 179 -17.86 1.61 -7.49
C THR A 179 -16.47 0.97 -7.28
N LEU A 180 -15.57 1.63 -6.50
CA LEU A 180 -14.24 1.11 -6.24
C LEU A 180 -14.32 -0.13 -5.34
N THR A 181 -15.00 -0.03 -4.19
CA THR A 181 -15.22 -1.14 -3.26
C THR A 181 -15.96 -2.30 -3.94
N ALA A 182 -17.09 -2.01 -4.60
CA ALA A 182 -17.87 -3.03 -5.29
C ALA A 182 -17.05 -3.77 -6.34
N ARG A 183 -16.15 -3.06 -7.03
CA ARG A 183 -15.26 -3.69 -8.01
C ARG A 183 -14.21 -4.58 -7.38
N LEU A 184 -13.54 -4.14 -6.30
CA LEU A 184 -12.56 -4.98 -5.61
C LEU A 184 -13.22 -6.24 -5.04
N LEU A 185 -14.40 -6.13 -4.43
CA LEU A 185 -15.15 -7.29 -3.94
C LEU A 185 -15.54 -8.24 -5.08
N HIS A 186 -15.98 -7.70 -6.22
CA HIS A 186 -16.28 -8.50 -7.43
C HIS A 186 -15.04 -9.22 -7.97
N ASP A 187 -13.87 -8.59 -7.90
CA ASP A 187 -12.59 -9.15 -8.34
C ASP A 187 -11.98 -10.13 -7.29
N GLY A 188 -12.77 -10.58 -6.32
CA GLY A 188 -12.40 -11.61 -5.34
C GLY A 188 -11.65 -11.10 -4.10
N PHE A 189 -11.54 -9.80 -3.90
CA PHE A 189 -10.97 -9.25 -2.67
C PHE A 189 -11.98 -9.30 -1.53
N THR A 190 -11.47 -9.49 -0.31
CA THR A 190 -12.23 -9.36 0.94
C THR A 190 -11.74 -8.14 1.71
N GLN A 191 -12.65 -7.27 2.15
CA GLN A 191 -12.33 -6.16 3.06
C GLN A 191 -12.15 -6.71 4.47
N LEU A 192 -10.99 -6.44 5.07
CA LEU A 192 -10.58 -7.01 6.36
C LEU A 192 -10.89 -6.09 7.56
N VAL A 193 -11.17 -4.81 7.33
CA VAL A 193 -11.41 -3.83 8.40
C VAL A 193 -12.90 -3.58 8.55
N GLU A 194 -13.42 -3.73 9.75
CA GLU A 194 -14.86 -3.56 10.05
C GLU A 194 -15.16 -2.29 10.85
N ASP A 195 -14.18 -1.81 11.62
CA ASP A 195 -14.33 -0.66 12.50
C ASP A 195 -13.81 0.63 11.88
N ALA A 196 -14.25 1.77 12.44
CA ALA A 196 -13.75 3.09 12.07
C ALA A 196 -12.23 3.16 12.28
N THR A 197 -11.54 3.76 11.33
CA THR A 197 -10.07 3.92 11.32
C THR A 197 -9.63 5.35 11.52
N GLN A 198 -10.57 6.30 11.51
CA GLN A 198 -10.32 7.72 11.73
C GLN A 198 -11.08 8.21 12.95
N ILE A 199 -10.50 9.13 13.71
CA ILE A 199 -11.05 9.69 14.96
C ILE A 199 -12.46 10.29 14.79
N GLN A 200 -12.81 10.74 13.60
CA GLN A 200 -14.15 11.25 13.25
C GLN A 200 -15.17 10.13 12.97
N GLY A 201 -14.81 8.87 13.15
CA GLY A 201 -15.69 7.71 12.98
C GLY A 201 -15.81 7.23 11.53
N GLY A 202 -14.94 7.67 10.63
CA GLY A 202 -14.84 7.16 9.26
C GLY A 202 -14.06 5.85 9.20
N LEU A 203 -14.55 4.86 8.42
CA LEU A 203 -13.75 3.75 7.97
C LEU A 203 -13.26 4.10 6.57
N ILE A 204 -12.13 4.80 6.48
CA ILE A 204 -11.55 5.32 5.24
C ILE A 204 -10.20 4.70 4.90
N ASP A 205 -9.52 4.11 5.87
CA ASP A 205 -8.35 3.26 5.67
C ASP A 205 -8.84 1.83 5.46
N HIS A 206 -8.56 1.26 4.28
CA HIS A 206 -9.05 -0.04 3.91
C HIS A 206 -7.90 -1.05 3.82
N LEU A 207 -8.24 -2.33 4.06
CA LEU A 207 -7.38 -3.47 3.81
C LEU A 207 -8.17 -4.49 2.98
N TYR A 208 -7.80 -4.67 1.73
CA TYR A 208 -8.38 -5.67 0.85
C TYR A 208 -7.40 -6.80 0.62
N TRP A 209 -7.83 -8.01 0.91
CA TRP A 209 -7.06 -9.23 0.71
C TRP A 209 -7.67 -10.12 -0.36
N ARG A 210 -6.84 -10.64 -1.23
CA ARG A 210 -7.17 -11.72 -2.15
C ARG A 210 -6.05 -12.74 -2.15
N ASP A 211 -6.39 -14.01 -1.91
CA ASP A 211 -5.48 -15.14 -2.09
C ASP A 211 -5.60 -15.68 -3.51
N CYS A 212 -4.76 -16.65 -3.89
CA CYS A 212 -4.87 -17.39 -5.13
C CYS A 212 -5.97 -18.49 -5.03
N LEU A 213 -6.27 -19.15 -6.16
CA LEU A 213 -7.29 -20.20 -6.22
C LEU A 213 -6.99 -21.37 -5.25
N GLU A 214 -5.72 -21.70 -5.08
CA GLU A 214 -5.25 -22.63 -4.05
C GLU A 214 -4.59 -21.82 -2.94
N PRO A 215 -5.34 -21.48 -1.86
CA PRO A 215 -4.86 -20.56 -0.83
C PRO A 215 -3.61 -21.07 -0.15
N ILE A 216 -2.54 -20.27 -0.21
CA ILE A 216 -1.25 -20.57 0.42
C ILE A 216 -1.06 -19.87 1.76
N PHE A 217 -1.94 -18.93 2.09
CA PHE A 217 -1.92 -18.21 3.37
C PHE A 217 -3.09 -18.63 4.26
N GLU A 218 -2.89 -18.56 5.56
CA GLU A 218 -3.98 -18.57 6.53
C GLU A 218 -4.83 -17.29 6.39
N VAL A 219 -5.99 -17.26 7.04
CA VAL A 219 -6.81 -16.05 7.08
C VAL A 219 -5.99 -14.91 7.71
N PRO A 220 -5.84 -13.76 7.03
CA PRO A 220 -5.05 -12.66 7.56
C PRO A 220 -5.57 -12.17 8.92
N VAL A 221 -4.66 -11.89 9.83
CA VAL A 221 -4.99 -11.30 11.12
C VAL A 221 -4.72 -9.80 11.08
N VAL A 222 -5.71 -8.99 11.46
CA VAL A 222 -5.61 -7.53 11.49
C VAL A 222 -5.60 -7.04 12.94
N GLU A 223 -4.56 -6.28 13.28
CA GLU A 223 -4.48 -5.51 14.52
C GLU A 223 -4.70 -4.04 14.19
N ARG A 224 -5.55 -3.36 14.95
CA ARG A 224 -5.77 -1.91 14.86
C ARG A 224 -5.31 -1.24 16.14
N THR A 225 -4.52 -0.18 16.02
CA THR A 225 -3.98 0.59 17.15
C THR A 225 -4.15 2.07 16.88
N SER A 226 -4.73 2.81 17.83
CA SER A 226 -4.86 4.25 17.67
C SER A 226 -3.48 4.92 17.71
N SER A 227 -3.22 5.75 16.72
CA SER A 227 -2.01 6.56 16.66
C SER A 227 -2.18 7.80 17.57
N TYR A 228 -1.11 8.20 18.26
CA TYR A 228 -1.12 9.39 19.10
C TYR A 228 -0.70 10.67 18.35
N TYR A 229 -0.23 10.53 17.12
CA TYR A 229 0.28 11.65 16.29
C TYR A 229 -0.48 11.79 14.95
N SER A 230 -1.41 10.91 14.66
CA SER A 230 -2.29 11.00 13.50
C SER A 230 -3.74 10.85 13.95
N ASP A 231 -4.67 11.44 13.22
CA ASP A 231 -6.11 11.21 13.40
C ASP A 231 -6.59 9.88 12.75
N HIS A 232 -5.66 9.12 12.18
CA HIS A 232 -5.88 7.77 11.65
C HIS A 232 -5.26 6.71 12.55
N ASP A 233 -5.90 5.56 12.61
CA ASP A 233 -5.37 4.38 13.31
C ASP A 233 -4.29 3.69 12.46
N THR A 234 -3.31 3.10 13.13
CA THR A 234 -2.37 2.15 12.52
C THR A 234 -3.05 0.82 12.33
N LEU A 235 -2.98 0.28 11.12
CA LEU A 235 -3.43 -1.06 10.79
C LEU A 235 -2.21 -1.95 10.55
N LEU A 236 -2.16 -3.10 11.22
CA LEU A 236 -1.13 -4.12 11.02
C LEU A 236 -1.78 -5.42 10.57
N VAL A 237 -1.37 -5.91 9.42
CA VAL A 237 -1.80 -7.20 8.88
C VAL A 237 -0.69 -8.22 9.03
N THR A 238 -1.03 -9.40 9.51
CA THR A 238 -0.15 -10.57 9.54
C THR A 238 -0.66 -11.61 8.55
N LEU A 239 0.17 -11.93 7.56
CA LEU A 239 -0.02 -12.99 6.58
C LEU A 239 0.85 -14.18 6.98
N ALA A 240 0.27 -15.26 7.46
CA ALA A 240 0.97 -16.50 7.81
C ALA A 240 0.80 -17.53 6.69
N GLU A 241 1.88 -18.17 6.28
CA GLU A 241 1.79 -19.26 5.32
C GLU A 241 1.19 -20.52 5.96
N LYS A 242 0.35 -21.24 5.22
CA LYS A 242 -0.18 -22.53 5.66
C LYS A 242 0.96 -23.53 5.79
N SER A 243 0.95 -24.29 6.87
CA SER A 243 1.86 -25.43 7.04
C SER A 243 1.56 -26.47 5.94
N ILE A 244 2.56 -26.86 5.20
CA ILE A 244 2.45 -27.98 4.27
C ILE A 244 2.39 -29.25 5.13
N SER A 245 1.21 -29.85 5.22
CA SER A 245 0.99 -31.13 5.91
C SER A 245 1.43 -32.31 5.05
#